data_ae13d6274428835bf6c71704597867fa
#
_entry.id   ae13d6274428835bf6c71704597867fa
#
_cell.length_a   1.000
_cell.length_b   1.000
_cell.length_c   1.000
_cell.angle_alpha   90.00
_cell.angle_beta   90.00
_cell.angle_gamma   90.00
#
_symmetry.space_group_name_H-M   'P 1'
#
loop_
_entity.id
_entity.type
_entity.pdbx_description
1 polymer ?
#
loop_
_entity_poly.entity_id
_entity_poly.type
_entity_poly.pdbx_seq_one_letter_code
_entity_poly.pdbx_strand_id
1 'polypeptide(L)'
;MTTQKISRRTLISQGGTLAAAGVVLAACGSESSGLARVGLSPSTTALPEAHVSDVVLLRTAQSVENLAVAALTDPVMANGNSATKAAIEVFVAGHRANLAAIAPLVAERGGTGFDKPNTRMMKNYVAGAVALIEGSDQQEADVIAFAHALEGVVAATYQAFVSWTSEPALRAAMMSLAVRPSYYAVALAQMVSPGSKGISPGVDEAGNPVVSALPTKYGSLASFEATIGKVTEAGARTVVSMETPSLNSLEY
;
A
#
# COMPACT_ATOMS: atom_id res chain seq x y z
N MET A 1 -38.98 29.09 25.73
CA MET A 1 -37.53 28.91 25.46
C MET A 1 -37.37 27.91 24.34
N THR A 2 -37.13 28.40 23.14
CA THR A 2 -36.98 27.58 21.90
C THR A 2 -35.53 27.19 21.75
N THR A 3 -35.22 25.93 21.96
CA THR A 3 -33.87 25.37 21.73
C THR A 3 -33.63 25.23 20.24
N GLN A 4 -32.83 26.12 19.69
CA GLN A 4 -32.41 26.08 18.30
C GLN A 4 -31.40 24.94 18.14
N LYS A 5 -31.77 23.89 17.41
CA LYS A 5 -30.85 22.79 17.05
C LYS A 5 -29.86 23.27 15.99
N ILE A 6 -28.63 23.52 16.40
CA ILE A 6 -27.54 23.84 15.46
C ILE A 6 -27.16 22.56 14.71
N SER A 7 -27.28 22.61 13.39
CA SER A 7 -26.88 21.51 12.51
C SER A 7 -25.35 21.36 12.46
N ARG A 8 -24.85 20.13 12.43
CA ARG A 8 -23.41 19.84 12.28
C ARG A 8 -22.79 20.53 11.06
N ARG A 9 -23.59 20.73 10.01
CA ARG A 9 -23.19 21.43 8.80
C ARG A 9 -22.93 22.92 9.02
N THR A 10 -23.71 23.56 9.87
CA THR A 10 -23.56 24.99 10.22
C THR A 10 -22.32 25.22 11.11
N LEU A 11 -22.00 24.26 11.99
CA LEU A 11 -20.80 24.33 12.83
C LEU A 11 -19.52 24.23 12.01
N ILE A 12 -19.50 23.34 11.00
CA ILE A 12 -18.33 23.15 10.13
C ILE A 12 -18.13 24.37 9.21
N SER A 13 -19.20 24.95 8.69
CA SER A 13 -19.08 26.11 7.80
C SER A 13 -18.66 27.39 8.53
N GLN A 14 -19.02 27.56 9.79
CA GLN A 14 -18.66 28.75 10.58
C GLN A 14 -17.32 28.60 11.32
N GLY A 15 -16.99 27.38 11.81
CA GLY A 15 -15.71 27.11 12.47
C GLY A 15 -14.55 26.94 11.50
N GLY A 16 -14.79 26.32 10.34
CA GLY A 16 -13.76 26.04 9.34
C GLY A 16 -13.25 27.29 8.62
N THR A 17 -14.10 28.27 8.36
CA THR A 17 -13.71 29.51 7.65
C THR A 17 -12.83 30.42 8.50
N LEU A 18 -13.03 30.50 9.81
CA LEU A 18 -12.19 31.30 10.71
C LEU A 18 -10.82 30.67 10.96
N ALA A 19 -10.75 29.34 11.08
CA ALA A 19 -9.48 28.63 11.25
C ALA A 19 -8.63 28.64 9.96
N ALA A 20 -9.26 28.48 8.79
CA ALA A 20 -8.58 28.53 7.51
C ALA A 20 -8.05 29.94 7.18
N ALA A 21 -8.82 31.00 7.49
CA ALA A 21 -8.37 32.37 7.29
C ALA A 21 -7.19 32.74 8.20
N GLY A 22 -7.17 32.27 9.45
CA GLY A 22 -6.07 32.50 10.39
C GLY A 22 -4.76 31.82 9.98
N VAL A 23 -4.84 30.59 9.49
CA VAL A 23 -3.66 29.82 9.03
C VAL A 23 -3.08 30.41 7.74
N VAL A 24 -3.94 30.84 6.81
CA VAL A 24 -3.49 31.48 5.55
C VAL A 24 -2.81 32.82 5.83
N LEU A 25 -3.31 33.62 6.77
CA LEU A 25 -2.68 34.89 7.15
C LEU A 25 -1.35 34.70 7.88
N ALA A 26 -1.20 33.64 8.68
CA ALA A 26 0.04 33.31 9.36
C ALA A 26 1.13 32.76 8.41
N ALA A 27 0.72 32.08 7.33
CA ALA A 27 1.64 31.52 6.33
C ALA A 27 2.15 32.53 5.31
N CYS A 28 1.43 33.66 5.10
CA CYS A 28 1.73 34.61 4.03
C CYS A 28 2.54 35.84 4.44
N GLY A 29 2.98 35.95 5.70
CA GLY A 29 3.75 37.13 6.16
C GLY A 29 3.00 38.45 5.97
N SER A 30 3.41 39.47 6.66
CA SER A 30 2.74 40.80 6.68
C SER A 30 2.96 41.68 5.43
N GLU A 31 3.59 41.17 4.40
CA GLU A 31 3.82 41.95 3.18
C GLU A 31 2.74 41.65 2.13
N SER A 32 1.96 42.68 1.83
CA SER A 32 0.83 42.59 0.89
C SER A 32 1.20 42.23 -0.55
N SER A 33 2.48 42.27 -0.90
CA SER A 33 3.02 41.84 -2.19
C SER A 33 3.18 40.33 -2.30
N GLY A 34 3.10 39.61 -1.18
CA GLY A 34 3.27 38.14 -1.07
C GLY A 34 1.99 37.35 -0.90
N LEU A 35 0.82 38.00 -1.03
CA LEU A 35 -0.44 37.24 -1.03
C LEU A 35 -0.37 36.20 -2.14
N ALA A 36 -0.30 34.92 -1.74
CA ALA A 36 -0.55 33.84 -2.67
C ALA A 36 -1.86 34.16 -3.38
N ARG A 37 -1.80 34.40 -4.67
CA ARG A 37 -2.95 34.76 -5.49
C ARG A 37 -3.80 33.49 -5.65
N VAL A 38 -4.54 33.16 -4.58
CA VAL A 38 -5.59 32.16 -4.66
C VAL A 38 -6.63 32.73 -5.65
N GLY A 39 -6.62 32.24 -6.86
CA GLY A 39 -7.50 32.71 -7.93
C GLY A 39 -6.78 33.23 -9.18
N LEU A 40 -5.46 33.40 -9.14
CA LEU A 40 -4.64 33.53 -10.31
C LEU A 40 -3.67 32.35 -10.39
N SER A 41 -4.17 31.13 -10.16
CA SER A 41 -3.53 30.00 -10.81
C SER A 41 -3.30 30.41 -12.24
N PRO A 42 -2.08 30.30 -12.78
CA PRO A 42 -1.90 30.40 -14.22
C PRO A 42 -3.02 29.55 -14.79
N SER A 43 -3.70 30.07 -15.83
CA SER A 43 -4.70 29.30 -16.55
C SER A 43 -4.11 27.91 -16.64
N THR A 44 -4.71 26.95 -15.94
CA THR A 44 -4.26 25.59 -16.01
C THR A 44 -4.32 25.26 -17.49
N THR A 45 -3.19 25.36 -18.15
CA THR A 45 -2.97 24.50 -19.28
C THR A 45 -3.26 23.15 -18.67
N ALA A 46 -4.44 22.61 -18.93
CA ALA A 46 -4.87 21.38 -18.35
C ALA A 46 -3.70 20.44 -18.57
N LEU A 47 -3.02 20.05 -17.49
CA LEU A 47 -2.03 19.00 -17.61
C LEU A 47 -2.77 17.89 -18.34
N PRO A 48 -2.26 17.37 -19.46
CA PRO A 48 -2.96 16.34 -20.19
C PRO A 48 -3.37 15.32 -19.15
N GLU A 49 -4.68 15.08 -19.02
CA GLU A 49 -5.17 14.04 -18.11
C GLU A 49 -4.40 12.79 -18.49
N ALA A 50 -3.60 12.31 -17.57
CA ALA A 50 -2.92 11.04 -17.76
C ALA A 50 -4.03 9.99 -17.79
N HIS A 51 -4.48 9.63 -18.98
CA HIS A 51 -5.47 8.57 -19.15
C HIS A 51 -4.81 7.26 -18.74
N VAL A 52 -5.04 6.88 -17.50
CA VAL A 52 -4.66 5.57 -17.00
C VAL A 52 -5.63 4.56 -17.63
N SER A 53 -5.19 3.90 -18.71
CA SER A 53 -5.99 2.89 -19.38
C SER A 53 -5.98 1.58 -18.59
N ASP A 54 -6.99 0.73 -18.82
CA ASP A 54 -7.05 -0.61 -18.22
C ASP A 54 -5.84 -1.47 -18.59
N VAL A 55 -5.23 -1.26 -19.77
CA VAL A 55 -3.97 -1.91 -20.18
C VAL A 55 -2.81 -1.47 -19.28
N VAL A 56 -2.69 -0.19 -18.97
CA VAL A 56 -1.67 0.33 -18.06
C VAL A 56 -1.82 -0.27 -16.66
N LEU A 57 -3.06 -0.35 -16.14
CA LEU A 57 -3.31 -0.97 -14.85
C LEU A 57 -2.93 -2.45 -14.83
N LEU A 58 -3.30 -3.21 -15.86
CA LEU A 58 -2.97 -4.63 -15.99
C LEU A 58 -1.45 -4.86 -16.11
N ARG A 59 -0.75 -4.05 -16.91
CA ARG A 59 0.72 -4.11 -17.03
C ARG A 59 1.40 -3.77 -15.70
N THR A 60 0.87 -2.76 -15.00
CA THR A 60 1.37 -2.43 -13.65
C THR A 60 1.09 -3.57 -12.68
N ALA A 61 -0.07 -4.22 -12.73
CA ALA A 61 -0.34 -5.42 -11.94
C ALA A 61 0.68 -6.53 -12.24
N GLN A 62 1.01 -6.78 -13.52
CA GLN A 62 2.08 -7.72 -13.89
C GLN A 62 3.42 -7.32 -13.28
N SER A 63 3.76 -6.03 -13.30
CA SER A 63 5.03 -5.55 -12.72
C SER A 63 5.10 -5.77 -11.20
N VAL A 64 3.97 -5.64 -10.51
CA VAL A 64 3.87 -5.87 -9.05
C VAL A 64 3.92 -7.37 -8.72
N GLU A 65 3.27 -8.22 -9.53
CA GLU A 65 3.40 -9.67 -9.38
C GLU A 65 4.85 -10.15 -9.63
N ASN A 66 5.51 -9.62 -10.66
CA ASN A 66 6.92 -9.89 -10.92
C ASN A 66 7.83 -9.35 -9.80
N LEU A 67 7.47 -8.22 -9.18
CA LEU A 67 8.15 -7.69 -8.00
C LEU A 67 8.04 -8.69 -6.83
N ALA A 68 6.84 -9.20 -6.57
CA ALA A 68 6.61 -10.18 -5.51
C ALA A 68 7.41 -11.47 -5.76
N VAL A 69 7.40 -12.00 -7.00
CA VAL A 69 8.22 -13.16 -7.35
C VAL A 69 9.70 -12.87 -7.12
N ALA A 70 10.21 -11.72 -7.61
CA ALA A 70 11.63 -11.37 -7.45
C ALA A 70 12.03 -11.22 -5.99
N ALA A 71 11.21 -10.51 -5.19
CA ALA A 71 11.48 -10.30 -3.77
C ALA A 71 11.42 -11.59 -2.96
N LEU A 72 10.41 -12.44 -3.18
CA LEU A 72 10.25 -13.70 -2.46
C LEU A 72 11.24 -14.79 -2.88
N THR A 73 11.85 -14.67 -4.06
CA THR A 73 12.93 -15.58 -4.52
C THR A 73 14.34 -15.05 -4.23
N ASP A 74 14.46 -13.89 -3.62
CA ASP A 74 15.75 -13.35 -3.19
C ASP A 74 16.42 -14.32 -2.19
N PRO A 75 17.74 -14.55 -2.28
CA PRO A 75 18.46 -15.44 -1.38
C PRO A 75 18.24 -15.14 0.11
N VAL A 76 18.03 -13.89 0.48
CA VAL A 76 17.79 -13.49 1.88
C VAL A 76 16.54 -14.14 2.46
N MET A 77 15.55 -14.49 1.65
CA MET A 77 14.31 -15.14 2.08
C MET A 77 14.55 -16.58 2.56
N ALA A 78 15.70 -17.16 2.20
CA ALA A 78 16.12 -18.46 2.73
C ALA A 78 16.52 -18.43 4.22
N ASN A 79 16.59 -17.27 4.85
CA ASN A 79 16.84 -17.12 6.28
C ASN A 79 15.58 -17.37 7.15
N GLY A 80 14.40 -17.51 6.54
CA GLY A 80 13.20 -17.99 7.20
C GLY A 80 13.34 -19.44 7.68
N ASN A 81 12.53 -19.85 8.67
CA ASN A 81 12.45 -21.25 9.09
C ASN A 81 11.80 -22.14 8.01
N SER A 82 11.76 -23.43 8.23
CA SER A 82 11.25 -24.41 7.25
C SER A 82 9.77 -24.16 6.87
N ALA A 83 8.94 -23.74 7.83
CA ALA A 83 7.53 -23.44 7.56
C ALA A 83 7.40 -22.16 6.72
N THR A 84 8.19 -21.13 7.02
CA THR A 84 8.23 -19.87 6.26
C THR A 84 8.70 -20.14 4.82
N LYS A 85 9.74 -20.92 4.62
CA LYS A 85 10.23 -21.30 3.28
C LYS A 85 9.17 -22.03 2.47
N ALA A 86 8.52 -23.02 3.05
CA ALA A 86 7.46 -23.78 2.39
C ALA A 86 6.27 -22.86 2.01
N ALA A 87 5.92 -21.92 2.87
CA ALA A 87 4.88 -20.93 2.56
C ALA A 87 5.29 -20.02 1.40
N ILE A 88 6.52 -19.51 1.40
CA ILE A 88 7.06 -18.64 0.34
C ILE A 88 7.04 -19.35 -1.02
N GLU A 89 7.38 -20.64 -1.08
CA GLU A 89 7.30 -21.44 -2.32
C GLU A 89 5.86 -21.46 -2.87
N VAL A 90 4.86 -21.63 -2.00
CA VAL A 90 3.43 -21.56 -2.38
C VAL A 90 3.05 -20.17 -2.87
N PHE A 91 3.55 -19.11 -2.21
CA PHE A 91 3.25 -17.73 -2.58
C PHE A 91 3.84 -17.40 -3.97
N VAL A 92 5.10 -17.75 -4.20
CA VAL A 92 5.75 -17.58 -5.51
C VAL A 92 4.97 -18.30 -6.62
N ALA A 93 4.51 -19.53 -6.37
CA ALA A 93 3.68 -20.26 -7.33
C ALA A 93 2.35 -19.53 -7.58
N GLY A 94 1.75 -18.96 -6.54
CA GLY A 94 0.52 -18.18 -6.65
C GLY A 94 0.68 -16.89 -7.44
N HIS A 95 1.77 -16.13 -7.24
CA HIS A 95 2.08 -14.93 -8.02
C HIS A 95 2.29 -15.28 -9.51
N ARG A 96 2.98 -16.37 -9.81
CA ARG A 96 3.11 -16.87 -11.18
C ARG A 96 1.76 -17.25 -11.80
N ALA A 97 0.86 -17.83 -11.02
CA ALA A 97 -0.50 -18.13 -11.47
C ALA A 97 -1.32 -16.84 -11.72
N ASN A 98 -1.14 -15.79 -10.90
CA ASN A 98 -1.74 -14.48 -11.15
C ASN A 98 -1.19 -13.86 -12.45
N LEU A 99 0.12 -13.91 -12.69
CA LEU A 99 0.73 -13.46 -13.95
C LEU A 99 0.11 -14.17 -15.16
N ALA A 100 -0.06 -15.49 -15.09
CA ALA A 100 -0.71 -16.26 -16.15
C ALA A 100 -2.19 -15.87 -16.35
N ALA A 101 -2.89 -15.50 -15.28
CA ALA A 101 -4.28 -15.04 -15.37
C ALA A 101 -4.41 -13.62 -15.94
N ILE A 102 -3.43 -12.74 -15.69
CA ILE A 102 -3.43 -11.36 -16.20
C ILE A 102 -3.07 -11.31 -17.68
N ALA A 103 -2.19 -12.19 -18.15
CA ALA A 103 -1.67 -12.16 -19.51
C ALA A 103 -2.78 -12.10 -20.60
N PRO A 104 -3.81 -12.96 -20.59
CA PRO A 104 -4.90 -12.87 -21.56
C PRO A 104 -5.69 -11.56 -21.43
N LEU A 105 -5.87 -11.01 -20.24
CA LEU A 105 -6.60 -9.76 -20.03
C LEU A 105 -5.89 -8.57 -20.71
N VAL A 106 -4.56 -8.57 -20.71
CA VAL A 106 -3.74 -7.58 -21.42
C VAL A 106 -3.90 -7.76 -22.94
N ALA A 107 -3.77 -8.99 -23.41
CA ALA A 107 -3.83 -9.30 -24.84
C ALA A 107 -5.20 -8.99 -25.46
N GLU A 108 -6.29 -9.33 -24.79
CA GLU A 108 -7.69 -9.04 -25.20
C GLU A 108 -7.93 -7.53 -25.39
N ARG A 109 -7.15 -6.68 -24.72
CA ARG A 109 -7.21 -5.21 -24.83
C ARG A 109 -6.14 -4.61 -25.75
N GLY A 110 -5.51 -5.47 -26.56
CA GLY A 110 -4.48 -5.05 -27.53
C GLY A 110 -3.16 -4.60 -26.87
N GLY A 111 -2.96 -4.88 -25.59
CA GLY A 111 -1.73 -4.56 -24.90
C GLY A 111 -0.65 -5.62 -25.09
N THR A 112 0.60 -5.22 -24.83
CA THR A 112 1.75 -6.14 -24.70
C THR A 112 2.03 -6.38 -23.23
N GLY A 113 2.22 -7.62 -22.82
CA GLY A 113 2.53 -7.98 -21.44
C GLY A 113 3.79 -7.32 -20.91
N PHE A 114 3.89 -7.24 -19.59
CA PHE A 114 5.07 -6.72 -18.88
C PHE A 114 5.67 -7.82 -18.02
N ASP A 115 6.96 -8.12 -18.21
CA ASP A 115 7.64 -9.29 -17.65
C ASP A 115 8.75 -8.96 -16.63
N LYS A 116 8.81 -7.70 -16.19
CA LYS A 116 9.83 -7.23 -15.25
C LYS A 116 9.22 -6.80 -13.92
N PRO A 117 9.99 -6.86 -12.81
CA PRO A 117 9.59 -6.24 -11.55
C PRO A 117 9.35 -4.74 -11.72
N ASN A 118 8.41 -4.18 -10.97
CA ASN A 118 8.20 -2.74 -10.93
C ASN A 118 9.48 -2.05 -10.45
N THR A 119 10.13 -1.32 -11.36
CA THR A 119 11.46 -0.75 -11.14
C THR A 119 11.48 0.24 -9.97
N ARG A 120 10.43 1.05 -9.86
CA ARG A 120 10.34 2.06 -8.80
C ARG A 120 10.14 1.43 -7.43
N MET A 121 9.25 0.45 -7.33
CA MET A 121 9.01 -0.26 -6.08
C MET A 121 10.22 -1.11 -5.67
N MET A 122 10.87 -1.77 -6.63
CA MET A 122 12.11 -2.51 -6.39
C MET A 122 13.17 -1.61 -5.78
N LYS A 123 13.42 -0.45 -6.38
CA LYS A 123 14.43 0.51 -5.91
C LYS A 123 14.08 1.12 -4.56
N ASN A 124 12.83 1.53 -4.38
CA ASN A 124 12.44 2.32 -3.21
C ASN A 124 12.16 1.47 -1.97
N TYR A 125 11.75 0.20 -2.16
CA TYR A 125 11.29 -0.64 -1.05
C TYR A 125 12.08 -1.94 -0.93
N VAL A 126 12.13 -2.75 -1.99
CA VAL A 126 12.64 -4.13 -1.90
C VAL A 126 14.14 -4.15 -1.67
N ALA A 127 14.92 -3.41 -2.45
CA ALA A 127 16.38 -3.43 -2.33
C ALA A 127 16.86 -2.99 -0.94
N GLY A 128 16.25 -1.95 -0.37
CA GLY A 128 16.56 -1.50 0.98
C GLY A 128 16.14 -2.50 2.06
N ALA A 129 14.98 -3.14 1.89
CA ALA A 129 14.51 -4.16 2.82
C ALA A 129 15.42 -5.40 2.82
N VAL A 130 15.81 -5.89 1.65
CA VAL A 130 16.75 -7.02 1.51
C VAL A 130 18.06 -6.74 2.24
N ALA A 131 18.66 -5.58 2.02
CA ALA A 131 19.92 -5.19 2.68
C ALA A 131 19.77 -5.09 4.22
N LEU A 132 18.61 -4.62 4.71
CA LEU A 132 18.32 -4.58 6.14
C LEU A 132 18.18 -5.98 6.74
N ILE A 133 17.51 -6.90 6.04
CA ILE A 133 17.35 -8.29 6.49
C ILE A 133 18.70 -9.01 6.52
N GLU A 134 19.53 -8.85 5.48
CA GLU A 134 20.89 -9.44 5.44
C GLU A 134 21.73 -9.00 6.64
N GLY A 135 21.64 -7.74 7.03
CA GLY A 135 22.35 -7.20 8.17
C GLY A 135 21.71 -7.48 9.53
N SER A 136 20.54 -8.10 9.59
CA SER A 136 19.76 -8.26 10.81
C SER A 136 20.29 -9.39 11.72
N ASP A 137 20.08 -9.20 13.02
CA ASP A 137 20.24 -10.22 14.06
C ASP A 137 18.95 -11.05 14.31
N GLN A 138 17.85 -10.70 13.61
CA GLN A 138 16.54 -11.36 13.70
C GLN A 138 15.99 -11.73 12.31
N GLN A 139 16.85 -12.26 11.45
CA GLN A 139 16.55 -12.47 10.02
C GLN A 139 15.26 -13.26 9.78
N GLU A 140 14.98 -14.31 10.58
CA GLU A 140 13.76 -15.11 10.44
C GLU A 140 12.49 -14.26 10.64
N ALA A 141 12.45 -13.46 11.70
CA ALA A 141 11.31 -12.59 11.98
C ALA A 141 11.19 -11.50 10.91
N ASP A 142 12.30 -11.00 10.40
CA ASP A 142 12.34 -9.96 9.38
C ASP A 142 11.85 -10.45 8.02
N VAL A 143 12.19 -11.68 7.64
CA VAL A 143 11.66 -12.33 6.44
C VAL A 143 10.13 -12.38 6.50
N ILE A 144 9.56 -12.79 7.64
CA ILE A 144 8.10 -12.85 7.79
C ILE A 144 7.48 -11.45 7.74
N ALA A 145 8.07 -10.48 8.44
CA ALA A 145 7.57 -9.11 8.48
C ALA A 145 7.59 -8.44 7.09
N PHE A 146 8.69 -8.63 6.36
CA PHE A 146 8.82 -8.12 5.00
C PHE A 146 7.83 -8.79 4.04
N ALA A 147 7.75 -10.13 4.04
CA ALA A 147 6.81 -10.86 3.20
C ALA A 147 5.36 -10.45 3.50
N HIS A 148 4.99 -10.29 4.77
CA HIS A 148 3.65 -9.84 5.17
C HIS A 148 3.30 -8.46 4.61
N ALA A 149 4.21 -7.49 4.72
CA ALA A 149 4.01 -6.15 4.18
C ALA A 149 3.93 -6.17 2.64
N LEU A 150 4.76 -6.98 1.98
CA LEU A 150 4.75 -7.16 0.53
C LEU A 150 3.43 -7.73 0.03
N GLU A 151 2.91 -8.79 0.66
CA GLU A 151 1.62 -9.38 0.30
C GLU A 151 0.47 -8.40 0.51
N GLY A 152 0.54 -7.61 1.59
CA GLY A 152 -0.40 -6.51 1.83
C GLY A 152 -0.41 -5.48 0.70
N VAL A 153 0.76 -5.06 0.23
CA VAL A 153 0.90 -4.14 -0.91
C VAL A 153 0.33 -4.73 -2.19
N VAL A 154 0.61 -6.00 -2.48
CA VAL A 154 0.08 -6.67 -3.68
C VAL A 154 -1.45 -6.72 -3.64
N ALA A 155 -2.03 -7.15 -2.51
CA ALA A 155 -3.49 -7.19 -2.34
C ALA A 155 -4.12 -5.81 -2.49
N ALA A 156 -3.57 -4.79 -1.83
CA ALA A 156 -4.05 -3.42 -1.88
C ALA A 156 -3.92 -2.79 -3.27
N THR A 157 -2.90 -3.17 -4.05
CA THR A 157 -2.74 -2.73 -5.44
C THR A 157 -3.96 -3.12 -6.28
N TYR A 158 -4.42 -4.36 -6.19
CA TYR A 158 -5.62 -4.78 -6.90
C TYR A 158 -6.86 -4.03 -6.43
N GLN A 159 -7.00 -3.81 -5.12
CA GLN A 159 -8.13 -3.05 -4.56
C GLN A 159 -8.13 -1.60 -5.04
N ALA A 160 -6.98 -0.95 -5.10
CA ALA A 160 -6.84 0.40 -5.65
C ALA A 160 -7.22 0.43 -7.13
N PHE A 161 -6.78 -0.56 -7.91
CA PHE A 161 -7.07 -0.63 -9.36
C PHE A 161 -8.54 -0.86 -9.68
N VAL A 162 -9.31 -1.48 -8.77
CA VAL A 162 -10.77 -1.58 -8.91
C VAL A 162 -11.42 -0.21 -9.10
N SER A 163 -10.95 0.81 -8.37
CA SER A 163 -11.50 2.17 -8.47
C SER A 163 -11.10 2.89 -9.77
N TRP A 164 -10.00 2.49 -10.39
CA TRP A 164 -9.45 3.12 -11.60
C TRP A 164 -9.82 2.38 -12.88
N THR A 165 -10.31 1.15 -12.78
CA THR A 165 -10.67 0.31 -13.91
C THR A 165 -12.01 0.75 -14.52
N SER A 166 -12.05 0.89 -15.84
CA SER A 166 -13.25 1.32 -16.56
C SER A 166 -14.28 0.21 -16.69
N GLU A 167 -13.85 -1.04 -16.89
CA GLU A 167 -14.72 -2.18 -17.19
C GLU A 167 -15.18 -2.92 -15.92
N PRO A 168 -16.50 -3.16 -15.74
CA PRO A 168 -17.02 -3.92 -14.59
C PRO A 168 -16.45 -5.35 -14.49
N ALA A 169 -16.28 -6.05 -15.61
CA ALA A 169 -15.73 -7.41 -15.64
C ALA A 169 -14.27 -7.42 -15.16
N LEU A 170 -13.49 -6.40 -15.52
CA LEU A 170 -12.11 -6.27 -15.09
C LEU A 170 -12.00 -5.95 -13.58
N ARG A 171 -12.95 -5.18 -13.02
CA ARG A 171 -13.02 -4.97 -11.56
C ARG A 171 -13.20 -6.28 -10.81
N ALA A 172 -14.07 -7.17 -11.31
CA ALA A 172 -14.25 -8.50 -10.74
C ALA A 172 -12.97 -9.35 -10.84
N ALA A 173 -12.27 -9.28 -11.97
CA ALA A 173 -10.99 -9.95 -12.15
C ALA A 173 -9.91 -9.43 -11.17
N MET A 174 -9.79 -8.10 -10.99
CA MET A 174 -8.88 -7.49 -10.01
C MET A 174 -9.17 -7.99 -8.59
N MET A 175 -10.43 -8.02 -8.17
CA MET A 175 -10.79 -8.54 -6.85
C MET A 175 -10.45 -10.03 -6.71
N SER A 176 -10.62 -10.83 -7.75
CA SER A 176 -10.28 -12.25 -7.73
C SER A 176 -8.77 -12.48 -7.62
N LEU A 177 -7.96 -11.64 -8.26
CA LEU A 177 -6.50 -11.67 -8.17
C LEU A 177 -6.00 -11.27 -6.78
N ALA A 178 -6.69 -10.33 -6.11
CA ALA A 178 -6.35 -9.90 -4.75
C ALA A 178 -6.52 -11.01 -3.69
N VAL A 179 -7.30 -12.04 -3.96
CA VAL A 179 -7.61 -13.10 -2.98
C VAL A 179 -6.35 -13.81 -2.50
N ARG A 180 -5.46 -14.23 -3.43
CA ARG A 180 -4.24 -14.96 -3.06
C ARG A 180 -3.32 -14.15 -2.14
N PRO A 181 -2.86 -12.94 -2.51
CA PRO A 181 -1.99 -12.17 -1.62
C PRO A 181 -2.65 -11.82 -0.30
N SER A 182 -3.98 -11.63 -0.26
CA SER A 182 -4.71 -11.46 1.00
C SER A 182 -4.60 -12.68 1.92
N TYR A 183 -4.74 -13.90 1.37
CA TYR A 183 -4.54 -15.14 2.13
C TYR A 183 -3.09 -15.29 2.58
N TYR A 184 -2.12 -14.91 1.77
CA TYR A 184 -0.70 -15.00 2.10
C TYR A 184 -0.34 -14.06 3.25
N ALA A 185 -0.85 -12.84 3.21
CA ALA A 185 -0.70 -11.90 4.33
C ALA A 185 -1.28 -12.46 5.63
N VAL A 186 -2.48 -13.07 5.58
CA VAL A 186 -3.09 -13.72 6.76
C VAL A 186 -2.25 -14.90 7.25
N ALA A 187 -1.75 -15.75 6.34
CA ALA A 187 -0.91 -16.89 6.71
C ALA A 187 0.36 -16.43 7.44
N LEU A 188 1.02 -15.38 6.94
CA LEU A 188 2.20 -14.80 7.58
C LEU A 188 1.87 -14.15 8.92
N ALA A 189 0.76 -13.44 9.03
CA ALA A 189 0.27 -12.90 10.30
C ALA A 189 0.04 -13.98 11.35
N GLN A 190 -0.50 -15.15 10.95
CA GLN A 190 -0.70 -16.30 11.82
C GLN A 190 0.62 -16.95 12.27
N MET A 191 1.69 -16.86 11.50
CA MET A 191 3.01 -17.34 11.92
C MET A 191 3.59 -16.51 13.07
N VAL A 192 3.31 -15.20 13.06
CA VAL A 192 3.77 -14.27 14.12
C VAL A 192 2.85 -14.29 15.33
N SER A 193 1.55 -14.28 15.10
CA SER A 193 0.52 -14.17 16.14
C SER A 193 -0.63 -15.14 15.86
N PRO A 194 -0.54 -16.38 16.32
CA PRO A 194 -1.59 -17.39 16.10
C PRO A 194 -2.96 -16.99 16.65
N GLY A 195 -4.01 -17.39 15.96
CA GLY A 195 -5.39 -17.15 16.34
C GLY A 195 -5.90 -15.75 15.95
N SER A 196 -6.85 -15.23 16.68
CA SER A 196 -7.50 -13.95 16.35
C SER A 196 -6.53 -12.75 16.36
N LYS A 197 -5.48 -12.81 17.16
CA LYS A 197 -4.47 -11.74 17.25
C LYS A 197 -3.74 -11.47 15.93
N GLY A 198 -3.65 -12.46 15.04
CA GLY A 198 -3.00 -12.31 13.74
C GLY A 198 -3.89 -11.71 12.65
N ILE A 199 -5.20 -11.64 12.85
CA ILE A 199 -6.16 -11.19 11.81
C ILE A 199 -7.16 -10.13 12.28
N SER A 200 -7.24 -9.86 13.57
CA SER A 200 -8.14 -8.84 14.09
C SER A 200 -7.42 -7.89 15.02
N PRO A 201 -7.97 -6.71 15.28
CA PRO A 201 -7.43 -5.84 16.30
C PRO A 201 -7.33 -6.61 17.62
N GLY A 202 -6.31 -6.30 18.41
CA GLY A 202 -6.11 -6.90 19.71
C GLY A 202 -7.38 -6.80 20.54
N VAL A 203 -7.58 -7.78 21.40
CA VAL A 203 -8.65 -7.74 22.41
C VAL A 203 -8.03 -7.39 23.77
N ASP A 204 -8.77 -6.69 24.59
CA ASP A 204 -8.40 -6.44 25.98
C ASP A 204 -8.51 -7.73 26.82
N GLU A 205 -8.15 -7.66 28.09
CA GLU A 205 -8.24 -8.80 29.01
C GLU A 205 -9.67 -9.35 29.17
N ALA A 206 -10.69 -8.54 28.91
CA ALA A 206 -12.09 -8.92 28.93
C ALA A 206 -12.60 -9.48 27.58
N GLY A 207 -11.74 -9.52 26.54
CA GLY A 207 -12.10 -10.02 25.22
C GLY A 207 -12.79 -8.99 24.31
N ASN A 208 -12.85 -7.71 24.69
CA ASN A 208 -13.41 -6.67 23.85
C ASN A 208 -12.40 -6.18 22.81
N PRO A 209 -12.84 -5.83 21.59
CA PRO A 209 -11.94 -5.27 20.58
C PRO A 209 -11.30 -3.98 21.07
N VAL A 210 -9.97 -3.91 21.05
CA VAL A 210 -9.23 -2.68 21.33
C VAL A 210 -9.23 -1.83 20.06
N VAL A 211 -10.20 -0.92 19.95
CA VAL A 211 -10.39 -0.07 18.76
C VAL A 211 -9.15 0.79 18.46
N SER A 212 -8.39 1.18 19.48
CA SER A 212 -7.12 1.90 19.33
C SER A 212 -6.00 1.05 18.75
N ALA A 213 -6.12 -0.28 18.77
CA ALA A 213 -5.19 -1.21 18.13
C ALA A 213 -5.59 -1.54 16.68
N LEU A 214 -6.73 -1.03 16.20
CA LEU A 214 -6.99 -0.98 14.77
C LEU A 214 -5.84 -0.19 14.13
N PRO A 215 -5.25 -0.70 13.04
CA PRO A 215 -4.23 0.05 12.34
C PRO A 215 -4.77 1.44 12.05
N THR A 216 -4.19 2.45 12.67
CA THR A 216 -4.56 3.87 12.45
C THR A 216 -4.40 4.27 10.98
N LYS A 217 -3.84 3.39 10.17
CA LYS A 217 -3.57 3.49 8.74
C LYS A 217 -4.67 2.94 7.83
N TYR A 218 -5.81 2.52 8.36
CA TYR A 218 -6.99 2.25 7.51
C TYR A 218 -7.43 3.46 6.67
N GLY A 219 -7.02 4.66 7.05
CA GLY A 219 -7.17 5.87 6.22
C GLY A 219 -6.16 5.98 5.07
N SER A 220 -5.09 5.19 5.09
CA SER A 220 -4.10 5.06 4.03
C SER A 220 -3.98 3.58 3.67
N LEU A 221 -4.96 3.06 2.95
CA LEU A 221 -4.94 1.69 2.40
C LEU A 221 -3.75 1.44 1.46
N ALA A 222 -2.90 2.44 1.28
CA ALA A 222 -1.80 2.45 0.34
C ALA A 222 -0.43 2.25 0.99
N SER A 223 -0.32 2.20 2.31
CA SER A 223 0.98 2.13 3.02
C SER A 223 1.05 0.89 3.92
N PHE A 224 2.09 0.12 3.74
CA PHE A 224 2.37 -1.11 4.49
C PHE A 224 3.77 -1.06 5.08
N GLU A 225 3.93 -1.47 6.32
CA GLU A 225 5.18 -1.31 7.05
C GLU A 225 5.76 -2.65 7.48
N ALA A 226 7.07 -2.79 7.28
CA ALA A 226 7.89 -3.82 7.89
C ALA A 226 8.91 -3.17 8.82
N THR A 227 8.93 -3.56 10.09
CA THR A 227 9.96 -3.17 11.05
C THR A 227 11.05 -4.24 11.05
N ILE A 228 12.18 -3.95 10.41
CA ILE A 228 13.24 -4.90 10.08
C ILE A 228 14.64 -4.32 10.33
N GLY A 229 15.66 -5.15 10.25
CA GLY A 229 17.05 -4.78 10.40
C GLY A 229 17.54 -4.84 11.85
N LYS A 230 18.78 -4.46 12.08
CA LYS A 230 19.39 -4.44 13.41
C LYS A 230 18.70 -3.47 14.36
N VAL A 231 18.68 -3.82 15.62
CA VAL A 231 18.32 -2.89 16.68
C VAL A 231 19.45 -1.86 16.82
N THR A 232 19.10 -0.58 16.76
CA THR A 232 20.05 0.53 16.98
C THR A 232 20.45 0.63 18.45
N GLU A 233 21.48 1.41 18.76
CA GLU A 233 21.87 1.73 20.15
C GLU A 233 20.74 2.37 20.97
N ALA A 234 19.82 3.06 20.29
CA ALA A 234 18.61 3.64 20.91
C ALA A 234 17.45 2.63 21.08
N GLY A 235 17.65 1.35 20.76
CA GLY A 235 16.64 0.31 20.88
C GLY A 235 15.59 0.30 19.76
N ALA A 236 15.77 1.08 18.70
CA ALA A 236 14.85 1.15 17.57
C ALA A 236 15.31 0.28 16.40
N ARG A 237 14.36 -0.16 15.57
CA ARG A 237 14.60 -0.86 14.31
C ARG A 237 14.10 -0.01 13.14
N THR A 238 14.58 -0.29 11.95
CA THR A 238 14.18 0.46 10.75
C THR A 238 12.77 0.06 10.32
N VAL A 239 11.95 1.06 10.01
CA VAL A 239 10.62 0.87 9.42
C VAL A 239 10.73 1.12 7.92
N VAL A 240 10.46 0.10 7.12
CA VAL A 240 10.31 0.21 5.67
C VAL A 240 8.82 0.35 5.37
N SER A 241 8.42 1.50 4.85
CA SER A 241 7.04 1.75 4.41
C SER A 241 6.95 1.49 2.91
N MET A 242 6.05 0.58 2.53
CA MET A 242 5.73 0.27 1.13
C MET A 242 4.37 0.86 0.77
N GLU A 243 4.25 1.36 -0.44
CA GLU A 243 3.01 1.96 -0.95
C GLU A 243 2.56 1.27 -2.23
N THR A 244 1.26 1.25 -2.47
CA THR A 244 0.70 0.81 -3.75
C THR A 244 1.20 1.69 -4.89
N PRO A 245 1.28 1.17 -6.13
CA PRO A 245 1.69 1.98 -7.26
C PRO A 245 0.89 3.28 -7.38
N SER A 246 1.62 4.37 -7.53
CA SER A 246 1.09 5.69 -7.88
C SER A 246 1.35 5.98 -9.35
N LEU A 247 0.90 7.12 -9.86
CA LEU A 247 1.14 7.55 -11.26
C LEU A 247 2.62 7.44 -11.70
N ASN A 248 3.56 7.57 -10.76
CA ASN A 248 5.00 7.45 -11.02
C ASN A 248 5.51 6.02 -11.07
N SER A 249 4.69 5.04 -10.75
CA SER A 249 5.04 3.61 -10.70
C SER A 249 4.22 2.79 -11.70
N LEU A 250 3.40 3.44 -12.54
CA LEU A 250 2.63 2.76 -13.57
C LEU A 250 3.54 2.35 -14.73
N GLU A 251 3.20 1.23 -15.36
CA GLU A 251 3.90 0.67 -16.53
C GLU A 251 3.06 0.92 -17.78
N TYR A 252 3.47 1.90 -18.55
CA TYR A 252 2.79 2.36 -19.79
C TYR A 252 3.11 1.49 -21.01
#